data_5adc8c3f1ac6a2c35464aade99aa2ae0
#
_entry.id   5adc8c3f1ac6a2c35464aade99aa2ae0
#
_cell.length_a   1.000
_cell.length_b   1.000
_cell.length_c   1.000
_cell.angle_alpha   90.00
_cell.angle_beta   90.00
_cell.angle_gamma   90.00
#
_symmetry.space_group_name_H-M   'P 1'
#
loop_
_entity.id
_entity.type
_entity.pdbx_description
1 polymer ?
#
loop_
_entity_poly.entity_id
_entity_poly.type
_entity_poly.pdbx_seq_one_letter_code
_entity_poly.pdbx_strand_id
1 'polypeptide(L)'
;MAKNTTSNDLDNGIHASKEAGDAFDLQPHLVGMLLTEPFFADLIRTITKVRDEKIPTAGVCVRDSDLYLYWNPRFLAALSNPEVFGLLKHECYHLFFDHCTTRRMEPHNVHNIATDLAINSVIPEDELPKCGLFPGKPFDLSRIKDPIQLANAKKLSDKIVSFPRGMASDWYFSALMEDEEIAKMLSEPDEFDLGGIVMDDHEGWGDMDDETANIVKGKIREVLRNAVKRADGSNGWGSIPAEMRAELRKMVDDSVDWKRVLQNFAGTRQRLNKSSTLRKINRKYPYIHPGVQRSHTATVGVFVDMSGSVSDEALERIYGVLGSLAKKVTFKFYPFDTDVDEKSAFEWKKGQKKPPVRFRSGGTSFIAVNDFVKKHRDEFDGIIICTDGCAEDPGPSPVKRCWVLVPDTKLAFTKSSGDVVVQMDREDKKAQAA
;
A
#
# COMPACT_ATOMS: atom_id res chain seq x y z
N MET A 1 12.56 13.97 24.49
CA MET A 1 12.03 14.75 25.64
C MET A 1 10.99 15.71 25.09
N ALA A 2 9.71 15.44 25.34
CA ALA A 2 8.64 16.32 24.90
C ALA A 2 8.84 17.71 25.54
N LYS A 3 9.05 18.76 24.73
CA LYS A 3 8.98 20.13 25.19
C LYS A 3 7.54 20.37 25.67
N ASN A 4 7.38 20.73 26.95
CA ASN A 4 6.12 21.28 27.47
C ASN A 4 5.85 22.61 26.75
N THR A 5 5.14 22.59 25.66
CA THR A 5 4.51 23.76 25.06
C THR A 5 3.44 24.23 26.03
N THR A 6 3.69 25.31 26.71
CA THR A 6 2.72 25.94 27.62
C THR A 6 1.55 26.48 26.76
N SER A 7 0.33 26.42 27.26
CA SER A 7 -0.91 26.81 26.58
C SER A 7 -0.97 28.24 26.05
N ASN A 8 0.07 29.05 26.27
CA ASN A 8 0.19 30.44 25.81
C ASN A 8 0.85 30.59 24.43
N ASP A 9 1.53 29.54 23.91
CA ASP A 9 2.25 29.61 22.61
C ASP A 9 1.37 29.37 21.41
N LEU A 10 0.16 28.85 21.60
CA LEU A 10 -0.79 28.52 20.53
C LEU A 10 -1.68 29.71 20.06
N ASP A 11 -1.53 30.89 20.66
CA ASP A 11 -2.38 32.05 20.35
C ASP A 11 -1.83 32.93 19.21
N ASN A 12 -1.40 32.27 18.14
CA ASN A 12 -0.79 32.88 16.95
C ASN A 12 -1.79 33.53 15.98
N GLY A 13 -3.03 33.77 16.39
CA GLY A 13 -4.06 34.44 15.57
C GLY A 13 -4.71 33.57 14.49
N ILE A 14 -4.39 32.27 14.43
CA ILE A 14 -5.08 31.29 13.56
C ILE A 14 -6.14 30.50 14.31
N HIS A 15 -6.18 30.60 15.64
CA HIS A 15 -7.13 29.89 16.48
C HIS A 15 -8.27 30.79 16.94
N ALA A 16 -9.47 30.25 16.96
CA ALA A 16 -10.62 30.88 17.59
C ALA A 16 -10.48 30.95 19.12
N SER A 17 -11.37 31.67 19.79
CA SER A 17 -11.42 31.70 21.26
C SER A 17 -11.61 30.28 21.83
N LYS A 18 -11.25 30.11 23.09
CA LYS A 18 -11.44 28.82 23.76
C LYS A 18 -12.90 28.40 23.78
N GLU A 19 -13.80 29.33 24.04
CA GLU A 19 -15.26 29.10 24.07
C GLU A 19 -15.78 28.62 22.70
N ALA A 20 -15.27 29.21 21.61
CA ALA A 20 -15.64 28.79 20.25
C ALA A 20 -15.09 27.38 19.94
N GLY A 21 -13.85 27.07 20.37
CA GLY A 21 -13.27 25.74 20.27
C GLY A 21 -14.05 24.71 21.08
N ASP A 22 -14.44 25.05 22.31
CA ASP A 22 -15.24 24.15 23.17
C ASP A 22 -16.63 23.85 22.58
N ALA A 23 -17.21 24.82 21.88
CA ALA A 23 -18.51 24.70 21.20
C ALA A 23 -18.43 24.01 19.83
N PHE A 24 -17.24 23.86 19.25
CA PHE A 24 -17.09 23.29 17.92
C PHE A 24 -17.34 21.78 17.92
N ASP A 25 -18.24 21.35 17.03
CA ASP A 25 -18.54 19.95 16.77
C ASP A 25 -18.17 19.60 15.33
N LEU A 26 -17.34 18.58 15.16
CA LEU A 26 -16.92 18.07 13.85
C LEU A 26 -18.03 17.29 13.14
N GLN A 27 -19.00 16.73 13.85
CA GLN A 27 -20.03 15.85 13.28
C GLN A 27 -20.90 16.50 12.21
N PRO A 28 -21.41 17.73 12.36
CA PRO A 28 -22.16 18.42 11.31
C PRO A 28 -21.37 18.57 9.99
N HIS A 29 -20.07 18.83 10.09
CA HIS A 29 -19.18 18.95 8.92
C HIS A 29 -19.01 17.60 8.21
N LEU A 30 -18.83 16.50 8.96
CA LEU A 30 -18.77 15.14 8.39
C LEU A 30 -20.08 14.77 7.70
N VAL A 31 -21.23 15.13 8.27
CA VAL A 31 -22.54 14.93 7.63
C VAL A 31 -22.66 15.77 6.36
N GLY A 32 -22.21 17.03 6.38
CA GLY A 32 -22.15 17.88 5.19
C GLY A 32 -21.31 17.28 4.08
N MET A 33 -20.12 16.75 4.42
CA MET A 33 -19.25 16.06 3.45
C MET A 33 -19.90 14.83 2.83
N LEU A 34 -20.74 14.07 3.55
CA LEU A 34 -21.46 12.94 2.95
C LEU A 34 -22.34 13.34 1.77
N LEU A 35 -22.82 14.57 1.75
CA LEU A 35 -23.70 15.08 0.69
C LEU A 35 -22.92 15.64 -0.51
N THR A 36 -21.78 16.28 -0.27
CA THR A 36 -20.99 16.97 -1.31
C THR A 36 -19.75 16.21 -1.73
N GLU A 37 -19.09 15.52 -0.80
CA GLU A 37 -17.82 14.84 -0.95
C GLU A 37 -17.86 13.41 -0.39
N PRO A 38 -18.79 12.55 -0.87
CA PRO A 38 -19.07 11.26 -0.23
C PRO A 38 -17.88 10.32 -0.20
N PHE A 39 -16.97 10.38 -1.19
CA PHE A 39 -15.74 9.59 -1.19
C PHE A 39 -14.84 9.90 0.01
N PHE A 40 -14.57 11.18 0.26
CA PHE A 40 -13.75 11.62 1.39
C PHE A 40 -14.43 11.37 2.73
N ALA A 41 -15.73 11.58 2.79
CA ALA A 41 -16.52 11.28 3.99
C ALA A 41 -16.47 9.80 4.36
N ASP A 42 -16.52 8.90 3.39
CA ASP A 42 -16.38 7.45 3.60
C ASP A 42 -15.00 7.07 4.18
N LEU A 43 -13.94 7.75 3.75
CA LEU A 43 -12.59 7.53 4.29
C LEU A 43 -12.49 8.02 5.73
N ILE A 44 -12.86 9.28 5.97
CA ILE A 44 -12.76 9.88 7.31
C ILE A 44 -13.62 9.11 8.32
N ARG A 45 -14.75 8.55 7.89
CA ARG A 45 -15.61 7.73 8.76
C ARG A 45 -14.89 6.52 9.33
N THR A 46 -13.93 5.96 8.61
CA THR A 46 -13.17 4.77 9.04
C THR A 46 -11.97 5.09 9.90
N ILE A 47 -11.55 6.35 9.97
CA ILE A 47 -10.42 6.83 10.77
C ILE A 47 -10.92 7.21 12.15
N THR A 48 -10.15 6.92 13.20
CA THR A 48 -10.46 7.34 14.57
C THR A 48 -10.15 8.84 14.74
N LYS A 49 -11.16 9.65 15.10
CA LYS A 49 -11.01 11.09 15.30
C LYS A 49 -10.68 11.37 16.76
N VAL A 50 -9.61 12.11 17.00
CA VAL A 50 -9.16 12.50 18.34
C VAL A 50 -9.10 14.01 18.41
N ARG A 51 -9.88 14.61 19.30
CA ARG A 51 -9.78 16.02 19.64
C ARG A 51 -8.53 16.23 20.47
N ASP A 52 -7.63 17.12 20.02
CA ASP A 52 -6.42 17.48 20.73
C ASP A 52 -6.12 18.97 20.56
N GLU A 53 -6.08 19.70 21.69
CA GLU A 53 -5.77 21.13 21.71
C GLU A 53 -4.26 21.42 21.70
N LYS A 54 -3.42 20.38 21.78
CA LYS A 54 -1.97 20.53 21.81
C LYS A 54 -1.36 20.66 20.42
N ILE A 55 -2.01 20.09 19.42
CA ILE A 55 -1.57 20.22 18.03
C ILE A 55 -2.00 21.57 17.46
N PRO A 56 -1.26 22.15 16.52
CA PRO A 56 -1.61 23.45 15.94
C PRO A 56 -2.88 23.39 15.08
N THR A 57 -3.12 22.33 14.32
CA THR A 57 -4.13 22.25 13.27
C THR A 57 -4.93 20.95 13.28
N ALA A 58 -4.68 20.10 12.32
CA ALA A 58 -5.12 18.73 12.22
C ALA A 58 -4.00 17.91 11.60
N GLY A 59 -4.07 16.60 11.70
CA GLY A 59 -3.09 15.72 11.07
C GLY A 59 -3.52 14.27 11.17
N VAL A 60 -3.27 13.50 10.10
CA VAL A 60 -3.43 12.05 10.13
C VAL A 60 -2.15 11.40 10.61
N CYS A 61 -2.27 10.43 11.47
CA CYS A 61 -1.13 9.62 11.88
C CYS A 61 -1.50 8.15 12.01
N VAL A 62 -0.46 7.34 12.08
CA VAL A 62 -0.57 5.90 12.34
C VAL A 62 -0.08 5.62 13.74
N ARG A 63 -0.92 4.98 14.55
CA ARG A 63 -0.55 4.55 15.90
C ARG A 63 -1.14 3.18 16.18
N ASP A 64 -0.36 2.27 16.77
CA ASP A 64 -0.77 0.90 17.09
C ASP A 64 -1.40 0.15 15.89
N SER A 65 -0.86 0.37 14.69
CA SER A 65 -1.36 -0.15 13.40
C SER A 65 -2.78 0.33 13.02
N ASP A 66 -3.29 1.40 13.63
CA ASP A 66 -4.56 2.03 13.29
C ASP A 66 -4.38 3.48 12.81
N LEU A 67 -5.40 3.99 12.10
CA LEU A 67 -5.39 5.34 11.56
C LEU A 67 -6.12 6.30 12.49
N TYR A 68 -5.48 7.41 12.80
CA TYR A 68 -6.03 8.47 13.63
C TYR A 68 -5.99 9.80 12.89
N LEU A 69 -7.05 10.58 13.04
CA LEU A 69 -7.13 11.98 12.67
C LEU A 69 -7.17 12.79 13.97
N TYR A 70 -6.07 13.45 14.31
CA TYR A 70 -6.02 14.43 15.38
C TYR A 70 -6.49 15.79 14.85
N TRP A 71 -7.19 16.56 15.65
CA TRP A 71 -7.69 17.85 15.22
C TRP A 71 -7.83 18.83 16.38
N ASN A 72 -7.41 20.09 16.16
CA ASN A 72 -7.54 21.16 17.15
C ASN A 72 -8.88 21.86 16.97
N PRO A 73 -9.77 21.84 17.99
CA PRO A 73 -11.09 22.45 17.90
C PRO A 73 -11.04 23.97 17.73
N ARG A 74 -10.04 24.65 18.30
CA ARG A 74 -9.89 26.10 18.16
C ARG A 74 -9.48 26.49 16.73
N PHE A 75 -8.65 25.68 16.10
CA PHE A 75 -8.27 25.88 14.71
C PHE A 75 -9.47 25.67 13.78
N LEU A 76 -10.16 24.55 13.90
CA LEU A 76 -11.32 24.27 13.06
C LEU A 76 -12.47 25.27 13.28
N ALA A 77 -12.67 25.76 14.50
CA ALA A 77 -13.68 26.78 14.80
C ALA A 77 -13.37 28.15 14.15
N ALA A 78 -12.12 28.40 13.76
CA ALA A 78 -11.74 29.62 13.03
C ALA A 78 -11.96 29.52 11.51
N LEU A 79 -12.21 28.32 10.98
CA LEU A 79 -12.37 28.05 9.57
C LEU A 79 -13.83 28.14 9.11
N SER A 80 -14.03 28.52 7.86
CA SER A 80 -15.31 28.36 7.18
C SER A 80 -15.61 26.90 6.85
N ASN A 81 -16.87 26.55 6.59
CA ASN A 81 -17.24 25.19 6.20
C ASN A 81 -16.45 24.64 4.98
N PRO A 82 -16.25 25.40 3.88
CA PRO A 82 -15.40 24.93 2.78
C PRO A 82 -13.94 24.66 3.23
N GLU A 83 -13.37 25.53 4.06
CA GLU A 83 -11.99 25.33 4.56
C GLU A 83 -11.88 24.10 5.49
N VAL A 84 -12.90 23.81 6.31
CA VAL A 84 -12.95 22.55 7.08
C VAL A 84 -12.98 21.35 6.15
N PHE A 85 -13.79 21.39 5.09
CA PHE A 85 -13.86 20.30 4.10
C PHE A 85 -12.53 20.14 3.36
N GLY A 86 -11.92 21.25 2.94
CA GLY A 86 -10.64 21.26 2.27
C GLY A 86 -9.51 20.68 3.14
N LEU A 87 -9.46 21.05 4.43
CA LEU A 87 -8.53 20.49 5.40
C LEU A 87 -8.72 18.97 5.56
N LEU A 88 -9.95 18.52 5.73
CA LEU A 88 -10.24 17.09 5.84
C LEU A 88 -9.90 16.31 4.55
N LYS A 89 -10.09 16.92 3.38
CA LYS A 89 -9.63 16.35 2.10
C LYS A 89 -8.11 16.27 2.05
N HIS A 90 -7.41 17.31 2.51
CA HIS A 90 -5.96 17.36 2.59
C HIS A 90 -5.41 16.17 3.38
N GLU A 91 -5.94 15.90 4.57
CA GLU A 91 -5.59 14.76 5.39
C GLU A 91 -5.82 13.41 4.68
N CYS A 92 -6.92 13.30 3.94
CA CYS A 92 -7.19 12.11 3.14
C CYS A 92 -6.16 11.92 2.01
N TYR A 93 -5.68 12.99 1.40
CA TYR A 93 -4.66 12.91 0.34
C TYR A 93 -3.32 12.40 0.88
N HIS A 94 -2.94 12.72 2.12
CA HIS A 94 -1.75 12.12 2.74
C HIS A 94 -1.86 10.59 2.82
N LEU A 95 -3.03 10.05 3.09
CA LEU A 95 -3.28 8.60 3.08
C LEU A 95 -3.22 8.03 1.66
N PHE A 96 -3.77 8.73 0.65
CA PHE A 96 -3.78 8.27 -0.74
C PHE A 96 -2.38 8.16 -1.32
N PHE A 97 -1.55 9.17 -1.06
CA PHE A 97 -0.21 9.25 -1.61
C PHE A 97 0.82 8.46 -0.80
N ASP A 98 0.37 7.75 0.25
CA ASP A 98 1.23 6.88 1.09
C ASP A 98 2.30 7.67 1.86
N HIS A 99 2.06 8.98 2.12
CA HIS A 99 3.00 9.88 2.79
C HIS A 99 3.26 9.44 4.23
N CYS A 100 2.24 8.86 4.89
CA CYS A 100 2.32 8.41 6.28
C CYS A 100 3.11 7.11 6.47
N THR A 101 3.47 6.37 5.41
CA THR A 101 4.03 5.01 5.55
C THR A 101 5.32 4.79 4.74
N THR A 102 5.23 4.54 3.43
CA THR A 102 6.37 4.03 2.65
C THR A 102 7.08 5.06 1.79
N ARG A 103 6.45 6.22 1.54
CA ARG A 103 7.03 7.31 0.72
C ARG A 103 7.72 8.40 1.56
N ARG A 104 8.13 8.08 2.77
CA ARG A 104 8.82 9.01 3.62
C ARG A 104 10.23 9.28 3.09
N MET A 105 10.60 10.56 3.03
CA MET A 105 11.94 11.03 2.67
C MET A 105 12.54 11.84 3.83
N GLU A 106 13.85 11.79 3.96
CA GLU A 106 14.60 12.61 4.93
C GLU A 106 15.32 13.75 4.19
N PRO A 107 15.36 14.97 4.74
CA PRO A 107 14.88 15.43 6.06
C PRO A 107 13.34 15.53 6.16
N HIS A 108 12.80 15.22 7.33
CA HIS A 108 11.36 15.16 7.57
C HIS A 108 10.62 16.48 7.27
N ASN A 109 11.15 17.62 7.69
CA ASN A 109 10.54 18.92 7.43
C ASN A 109 10.47 19.27 5.95
N VAL A 110 11.49 18.88 5.17
CA VAL A 110 11.46 19.04 3.70
C VAL A 110 10.39 18.18 3.09
N HIS A 111 10.25 16.94 3.58
CA HIS A 111 9.20 16.02 3.12
C HIS A 111 7.81 16.57 3.41
N ASN A 112 7.54 17.07 4.60
CA ASN A 112 6.25 17.66 4.98
C ASN A 112 5.88 18.82 4.04
N ILE A 113 6.80 19.79 3.88
CA ILE A 113 6.57 20.91 2.97
C ILE A 113 6.30 20.44 1.54
N ALA A 114 7.07 19.48 1.05
CA ALA A 114 6.92 18.97 -0.32
C ALA A 114 5.59 18.24 -0.53
N THR A 115 5.13 17.48 0.46
CA THR A 115 3.85 16.77 0.41
C THR A 115 2.66 17.72 0.45
N ASP A 116 2.73 18.76 1.30
CA ASP A 116 1.70 19.79 1.41
C ASP A 116 1.58 20.60 0.13
N LEU A 117 2.71 21.00 -0.47
CA LEU A 117 2.71 21.69 -1.76
C LEU A 117 2.07 20.86 -2.85
N ALA A 118 2.32 19.55 -2.87
CA ALA A 118 1.71 18.64 -3.84
C ALA A 118 0.20 18.53 -3.63
N ILE A 119 -0.26 18.32 -2.40
CA ILE A 119 -1.67 18.19 -2.06
C ILE A 119 -2.41 19.51 -2.30
N ASN A 120 -1.86 20.64 -1.85
CA ASN A 120 -2.47 21.97 -2.01
C ASN A 120 -2.53 22.41 -3.49
N SER A 121 -1.81 21.72 -4.38
CA SER A 121 -1.95 21.91 -5.82
C SER A 121 -3.21 21.27 -6.41
N VAL A 122 -3.76 20.26 -5.73
CA VAL A 122 -4.91 19.46 -6.21
C VAL A 122 -6.25 20.00 -5.66
N ILE A 123 -6.24 20.48 -4.42
CA ILE A 123 -7.43 21.02 -3.78
C ILE A 123 -7.70 22.45 -4.27
N PRO A 124 -8.97 22.85 -4.56
CA PRO A 124 -9.31 24.22 -4.83
C PRO A 124 -8.84 25.16 -3.70
N GLU A 125 -8.24 26.26 -4.07
CA GLU A 125 -7.58 27.16 -3.12
C GLU A 125 -8.55 27.85 -2.16
N ASP A 126 -9.76 28.10 -2.60
CA ASP A 126 -10.85 28.67 -1.80
C ASP A 126 -11.43 27.70 -0.76
N GLU A 127 -11.04 26.43 -0.86
CA GLU A 127 -11.37 25.40 0.12
C GLU A 127 -10.26 25.16 1.14
N LEU A 128 -9.09 25.78 0.99
CA LEU A 128 -7.97 25.58 1.91
C LEU A 128 -7.77 26.79 2.83
N PRO A 129 -7.32 26.56 4.09
CA PRO A 129 -6.96 27.64 5.00
C PRO A 129 -5.91 28.55 4.37
N LYS A 130 -6.07 29.88 4.54
CA LYS A 130 -5.15 30.87 3.96
C LYS A 130 -3.72 30.80 4.51
N CYS A 131 -3.53 30.13 5.63
CA CYS A 131 -2.22 29.89 6.23
C CYS A 131 -1.45 28.72 5.60
N GLY A 132 -2.05 27.97 4.66
CA GLY A 132 -1.41 26.86 3.96
C GLY A 132 -0.32 27.31 2.99
N LEU A 133 0.57 26.39 2.63
CA LEU A 133 1.62 26.61 1.63
C LEU A 133 1.09 26.30 0.21
N PHE A 134 1.25 27.25 -0.72
CA PHE A 134 0.76 27.09 -2.09
C PHE A 134 1.89 27.30 -3.09
N PRO A 135 2.14 26.38 -4.01
CA PRO A 135 3.13 26.62 -5.08
C PRO A 135 2.73 27.83 -5.94
N GLY A 136 3.70 28.67 -6.25
CA GLY A 136 3.48 29.89 -7.05
C GLY A 136 2.98 31.09 -6.25
N LYS A 137 2.83 30.97 -4.93
CA LYS A 137 2.35 32.04 -4.06
C LYS A 137 3.21 32.28 -2.84
N PRO A 138 3.38 33.52 -2.41
CA PRO A 138 4.01 33.81 -1.13
C PRO A 138 3.05 33.42 0.02
N PHE A 139 3.59 32.95 1.12
CA PHE A 139 2.82 32.76 2.34
C PHE A 139 2.93 33.98 3.28
N ASP A 140 2.04 34.06 4.25
CA ASP A 140 1.94 35.20 5.17
C ASP A 140 3.11 35.21 6.16
N LEU A 141 3.99 36.20 6.02
CA LEU A 141 5.15 36.41 6.91
C LEU A 141 4.85 37.35 8.07
N SER A 142 3.66 37.96 8.14
CA SER A 142 3.35 39.01 9.11
C SER A 142 3.40 38.55 10.58
N ARG A 143 3.34 37.27 10.82
CA ARG A 143 3.30 36.63 12.14
C ARG A 143 4.67 36.31 12.70
N ILE A 144 5.70 36.28 11.85
CA ILE A 144 7.07 35.96 12.27
C ILE A 144 7.71 37.22 12.84
N LYS A 145 7.98 37.24 14.16
CA LYS A 145 8.53 38.38 14.87
C LYS A 145 10.06 38.35 14.95
N ASP A 146 10.64 37.15 14.93
CA ASP A 146 12.09 37.02 15.01
C ASP A 146 12.73 37.38 13.64
N PRO A 147 13.73 38.30 13.62
CA PRO A 147 14.34 38.75 12.36
C PRO A 147 15.07 37.65 11.59
N ILE A 148 15.67 36.68 12.28
CA ILE A 148 16.40 35.57 11.66
C ILE A 148 15.38 34.60 11.01
N GLN A 149 14.35 34.25 11.76
CA GLN A 149 13.26 33.41 11.28
C GLN A 149 12.52 34.05 10.11
N LEU A 150 12.28 35.37 10.17
CA LEU A 150 11.66 36.11 9.07
C LEU A 150 12.51 36.09 7.81
N ALA A 151 13.83 36.23 7.91
CA ALA A 151 14.73 36.15 6.78
C ALA A 151 14.72 34.74 6.15
N ASN A 152 14.72 33.70 6.98
CA ASN A 152 14.65 32.30 6.56
C ASN A 152 13.30 31.97 5.88
N ALA A 153 12.20 32.38 6.50
CA ALA A 153 10.86 32.21 5.96
C ALA A 153 10.66 32.95 4.65
N LYS A 154 11.27 34.12 4.48
CA LYS A 154 11.24 34.86 3.21
C LYS A 154 11.98 34.12 2.11
N LYS A 155 13.16 33.56 2.37
CA LYS A 155 13.89 32.72 1.40
C LYS A 155 13.04 31.54 0.95
N LEU A 156 12.41 30.83 1.88
CA LEU A 156 11.52 29.70 1.58
C LEU A 156 10.32 30.17 0.76
N SER A 157 9.69 31.31 1.13
CA SER A 157 8.58 31.88 0.40
C SER A 157 8.95 32.22 -1.04
N ASP A 158 10.08 32.89 -1.25
CA ASP A 158 10.58 33.25 -2.59
C ASP A 158 10.85 31.99 -3.44
N LYS A 159 11.34 30.91 -2.83
CA LYS A 159 11.54 29.62 -3.50
C LYS A 159 10.21 28.99 -3.89
N ILE A 160 9.23 28.92 -2.97
CA ILE A 160 7.90 28.37 -3.22
C ILE A 160 7.14 29.15 -4.31
N VAL A 161 7.30 30.47 -4.36
CA VAL A 161 6.74 31.32 -5.42
C VAL A 161 7.25 30.89 -6.81
N SER A 162 8.49 30.40 -6.92
CA SER A 162 9.05 29.92 -8.17
C SER A 162 8.51 28.56 -8.63
N PHE A 163 7.81 27.83 -7.76
CA PHE A 163 7.38 26.47 -8.05
C PHE A 163 6.11 26.42 -8.92
N PRO A 164 6.10 25.58 -9.96
CA PRO A 164 4.87 25.31 -10.72
C PRO A 164 3.87 24.53 -9.87
N ARG A 165 2.58 24.69 -10.13
CA ARG A 165 1.52 23.90 -9.53
C ARG A 165 1.40 22.52 -10.17
N GLY A 166 0.88 21.54 -9.44
CA GLY A 166 0.53 20.22 -9.97
C GLY A 166 1.71 19.26 -10.12
N MET A 167 2.83 19.54 -9.47
CA MET A 167 3.96 18.61 -9.44
C MET A 167 3.79 17.56 -8.32
N ALA A 168 4.46 16.41 -8.49
CA ALA A 168 4.49 15.38 -7.46
C ALA A 168 5.33 15.81 -6.24
N SER A 169 5.07 15.21 -5.08
CA SER A 169 5.84 15.48 -3.85
C SER A 169 7.35 15.25 -4.01
N ASP A 170 7.74 14.21 -4.75
CA ASP A 170 9.14 13.90 -5.04
C ASP A 170 9.83 15.04 -5.82
N TRP A 171 9.10 15.71 -6.71
CA TRP A 171 9.61 16.85 -7.45
C TRP A 171 9.84 18.06 -6.54
N TYR A 172 8.84 18.42 -5.70
CA TYR A 172 8.98 19.52 -4.74
C TYR A 172 10.09 19.25 -3.72
N PHE A 173 10.21 18.02 -3.25
CA PHE A 173 11.29 17.61 -2.37
C PHE A 173 12.65 17.82 -3.01
N SER A 174 12.86 17.33 -4.23
CA SER A 174 14.11 17.50 -4.96
C SER A 174 14.43 18.97 -5.20
N ALA A 175 13.43 19.78 -5.60
CA ALA A 175 13.61 21.21 -5.86
C ALA A 175 13.94 22.03 -4.59
N LEU A 176 13.46 21.60 -3.41
CA LEU A 176 13.85 22.19 -2.11
C LEU A 176 15.27 21.76 -1.73
N MET A 177 15.63 20.50 -1.98
CA MET A 177 16.96 19.96 -1.67
C MET A 177 18.08 20.46 -2.60
N GLU A 178 17.75 20.91 -3.82
CA GLU A 178 18.72 21.53 -4.74
C GLU A 178 19.29 22.85 -4.22
N ASP A 179 18.58 23.53 -3.32
CA ASP A 179 19.03 24.76 -2.69
C ASP A 179 19.69 24.42 -1.35
N GLU A 180 21.04 24.43 -1.31
CA GLU A 180 21.82 24.03 -0.14
C GLU A 180 21.48 24.84 1.13
N GLU A 181 21.16 26.15 0.99
CA GLU A 181 20.80 26.99 2.12
C GLU A 181 19.42 26.61 2.69
N ILE A 182 18.43 26.38 1.83
CA ILE A 182 17.09 25.96 2.21
C ILE A 182 17.13 24.54 2.77
N ALA A 183 17.85 23.62 2.10
CA ALA A 183 18.00 22.24 2.57
C ALA A 183 18.62 22.19 3.98
N LYS A 184 19.69 22.97 4.21
CA LYS A 184 20.31 23.05 5.55
C LYS A 184 19.36 23.63 6.58
N MET A 185 18.72 24.75 6.28
CA MET A 185 17.76 25.42 7.16
C MET A 185 16.62 24.50 7.61
N LEU A 186 16.05 23.74 6.66
CA LEU A 186 14.95 22.82 6.94
C LEU A 186 15.40 21.50 7.60
N SER A 187 16.68 21.16 7.53
CA SER A 187 17.24 19.95 8.16
C SER A 187 17.54 20.13 9.65
N GLU A 188 17.61 21.38 10.14
CA GLU A 188 17.90 21.71 11.53
C GLU A 188 16.59 22.05 12.27
N PRO A 189 15.90 21.06 12.89
CA PRO A 189 14.54 21.23 13.41
C PRO A 189 14.42 22.21 14.60
N ASP A 190 15.53 22.50 15.31
CA ASP A 190 15.52 23.39 16.46
C ASP A 190 15.69 24.88 16.10
N GLU A 191 16.05 25.19 14.86
CA GLU A 191 16.35 26.56 14.42
C GLU A 191 15.28 27.15 13.50
N PHE A 192 14.34 26.35 13.01
CA PHE A 192 13.35 26.78 12.01
C PHE A 192 11.92 26.69 12.55
N ASP A 193 11.39 27.84 13.01
CA ASP A 193 9.99 28.01 13.36
C ASP A 193 9.33 28.99 12.38
N LEU A 194 8.37 28.52 11.61
CA LEU A 194 7.58 29.34 10.68
C LEU A 194 6.52 30.22 11.38
N GLY A 195 6.59 30.38 12.72
CA GLY A 195 5.71 31.27 13.47
C GLY A 195 4.23 30.91 13.41
N GLY A 196 3.92 29.61 13.35
CA GLY A 196 2.54 29.12 13.23
C GLY A 196 2.02 29.17 11.80
N ILE A 197 2.88 29.31 10.80
CA ILE A 197 2.56 28.88 9.45
C ILE A 197 2.48 27.36 9.52
N VAL A 198 1.30 26.89 9.22
CA VAL A 198 0.84 25.55 9.53
C VAL A 198 1.58 24.57 8.66
N MET A 199 2.54 23.92 9.28
CA MET A 199 2.91 22.58 8.86
C MET A 199 2.06 21.64 9.70
N ASP A 200 1.36 20.75 9.07
CA ASP A 200 0.66 19.68 9.75
C ASP A 200 1.66 18.95 10.66
N ASP A 201 1.25 18.72 11.90
CA ASP A 201 2.10 18.04 12.88
C ASP A 201 2.11 16.54 12.57
N HIS A 202 3.02 16.16 11.70
CA HIS A 202 3.22 14.76 11.30
C HIS A 202 4.20 14.02 12.24
N GLU A 203 4.37 14.48 13.49
CA GLU A 203 5.27 13.83 14.46
C GLU A 203 5.01 12.34 14.69
N GLY A 204 3.85 11.82 14.32
CA GLY A 204 3.52 10.40 14.42
C GLY A 204 3.99 9.50 13.26
N TRP A 205 4.67 10.04 12.23
CA TRP A 205 5.06 9.28 11.04
C TRP A 205 6.42 8.54 11.15
N GLY A 206 7.02 8.47 12.36
CA GLY A 206 8.46 8.27 12.49
C GLY A 206 9.01 6.88 12.68
N ASP A 207 8.44 6.04 13.49
CA ASP A 207 9.14 4.87 14.04
C ASP A 207 8.39 3.56 13.79
N MET A 208 7.89 3.36 12.57
CA MET A 208 7.30 2.07 12.18
C MET A 208 8.36 1.15 11.60
N ASP A 209 8.40 -0.09 12.12
CA ASP A 209 9.12 -1.16 11.45
C ASP A 209 8.43 -1.54 10.12
N ASP A 210 9.18 -2.18 9.22
CA ASP A 210 8.69 -2.57 7.89
C ASP A 210 7.45 -3.48 7.96
N GLU A 211 7.29 -4.26 9.01
CA GLU A 211 6.15 -5.16 9.19
C GLU A 211 4.89 -4.36 9.54
N THR A 212 4.98 -3.44 10.48
CA THR A 212 3.90 -2.52 10.86
C THR A 212 3.49 -1.62 9.69
N ALA A 213 4.46 -1.04 8.96
CA ALA A 213 4.20 -0.23 7.78
C ALA A 213 3.42 -1.00 6.70
N ASN A 214 3.76 -2.28 6.47
CA ASN A 214 3.04 -3.13 5.52
C ASN A 214 1.61 -3.46 5.98
N ILE A 215 1.39 -3.67 7.27
CA ILE A 215 0.04 -3.90 7.84
C ILE A 215 -0.83 -2.66 7.65
N VAL A 216 -0.31 -1.49 7.99
CA VAL A 216 -1.01 -0.21 7.84
C VAL A 216 -1.33 0.08 6.39
N LYS A 217 -0.38 -0.12 5.49
CA LYS A 217 -0.59 0.01 4.05
C LYS A 217 -1.69 -0.91 3.54
N GLY A 218 -1.77 -2.14 4.06
CA GLY A 218 -2.86 -3.06 3.78
C GLY A 218 -4.22 -2.51 4.21
N LYS A 219 -4.30 -1.92 5.42
CA LYS A 219 -5.53 -1.28 5.94
C LYS A 219 -5.93 -0.06 5.12
N ILE A 220 -5.00 0.84 4.81
CA ILE A 220 -5.26 2.01 3.96
C ILE A 220 -5.84 1.58 2.60
N ARG A 221 -5.22 0.59 1.96
CA ARG A 221 -5.72 0.05 0.68
C ARG A 221 -7.11 -0.56 0.80
N GLU A 222 -7.41 -1.26 1.88
CA GLU A 222 -8.75 -1.82 2.11
C GLU A 222 -9.79 -0.73 2.28
N VAL A 223 -9.49 0.31 3.06
CA VAL A 223 -10.35 1.48 3.26
C VAL A 223 -10.60 2.20 1.92
N LEU A 224 -9.53 2.46 1.16
CA LEU A 224 -9.61 3.07 -0.17
C LEU A 224 -10.45 2.24 -1.14
N ARG A 225 -10.24 0.91 -1.17
CA ARG A 225 -11.02 -0.02 -2.01
C ARG A 225 -12.51 0.08 -1.73
N ASN A 226 -12.87 0.07 -0.45
CA ASN A 226 -14.27 0.17 -0.05
C ASN A 226 -14.89 1.52 -0.44
N ALA A 227 -14.13 2.62 -0.31
CA ALA A 227 -14.57 3.95 -0.72
C ALA A 227 -14.72 4.05 -2.26
N VAL A 228 -13.74 3.58 -3.03
CA VAL A 228 -13.79 3.53 -4.51
C VAL A 228 -14.99 2.70 -4.99
N LYS A 229 -15.20 1.51 -4.41
CA LYS A 229 -16.33 0.64 -4.79
C LYS A 229 -17.68 1.32 -4.53
N ARG A 230 -17.83 2.06 -3.43
CA ARG A 230 -19.05 2.81 -3.14
C ARG A 230 -19.21 4.00 -4.08
N ALA A 231 -18.13 4.76 -4.30
CA ALA A 231 -18.14 5.90 -5.20
C ALA A 231 -18.49 5.51 -6.64
N ASP A 232 -17.99 4.40 -7.13
CA ASP A 232 -18.35 3.84 -8.45
C ASP A 232 -19.82 3.39 -8.51
N GLY A 233 -20.32 2.77 -7.43
CA GLY A 233 -21.71 2.28 -7.36
C GLY A 233 -22.76 3.41 -7.26
N SER A 234 -22.42 4.56 -6.66
CA SER A 234 -23.33 5.67 -6.40
C SER A 234 -23.02 6.93 -7.19
N ASN A 235 -22.00 6.92 -8.07
CA ASN A 235 -21.41 8.11 -8.69
C ASN A 235 -20.98 9.19 -7.66
N GLY A 236 -20.55 8.72 -6.48
CA GLY A 236 -20.24 9.54 -5.32
C GLY A 236 -18.78 9.99 -5.23
N TRP A 237 -18.15 10.37 -6.33
CA TRP A 237 -16.75 10.79 -6.37
C TRP A 237 -16.49 12.20 -5.85
N GLY A 238 -17.53 13.03 -5.68
CA GLY A 238 -17.38 14.41 -5.26
C GLY A 238 -16.48 15.21 -6.21
N SER A 239 -15.62 16.04 -5.64
CA SER A 239 -14.72 16.94 -6.38
C SER A 239 -13.47 16.26 -6.97
N ILE A 240 -13.28 14.95 -6.79
CA ILE A 240 -12.07 14.24 -7.25
C ILE A 240 -11.99 14.30 -8.79
N PRO A 241 -10.85 14.79 -9.36
CA PRO A 241 -10.64 14.84 -10.80
C PRO A 241 -10.66 13.46 -11.47
N ALA A 242 -11.06 13.40 -12.74
CA ALA A 242 -11.21 12.13 -13.48
C ALA A 242 -9.90 11.33 -13.56
N GLU A 243 -8.77 12.02 -13.73
CA GLU A 243 -7.43 11.41 -13.74
C GLU A 243 -7.11 10.76 -12.39
N MET A 244 -7.38 11.47 -11.29
CA MET A 244 -7.20 10.95 -9.94
C MET A 244 -8.10 9.74 -9.65
N ARG A 245 -9.34 9.74 -10.15
CA ARG A 245 -10.24 8.57 -10.04
C ARG A 245 -9.65 7.34 -10.73
N ALA A 246 -9.02 7.54 -11.89
CA ALA A 246 -8.37 6.46 -12.61
C ALA A 246 -7.16 5.91 -11.84
N GLU A 247 -6.35 6.78 -11.24
CA GLU A 247 -5.23 6.37 -10.39
C GLU A 247 -5.70 5.66 -9.11
N LEU A 248 -6.71 6.20 -8.43
CA LEU A 248 -7.29 5.55 -7.25
C LEU A 248 -7.85 4.17 -7.57
N ARG A 249 -8.56 4.01 -8.70
CA ARG A 249 -8.99 2.68 -9.17
C ARG A 249 -7.81 1.76 -9.42
N LYS A 250 -6.73 2.27 -10.03
CA LYS A 250 -5.51 1.49 -10.29
C LYS A 250 -4.79 1.11 -8.99
N MET A 251 -4.78 1.98 -7.98
CA MET A 251 -4.18 1.69 -6.66
C MET A 251 -4.96 0.64 -5.87
N VAL A 252 -6.29 0.66 -5.98
CA VAL A 252 -7.19 -0.25 -5.25
C VAL A 252 -7.64 -1.42 -6.09
N ASP A 253 -7.53 -1.32 -7.42
CA ASP A 253 -7.63 -2.48 -8.27
C ASP A 253 -6.51 -3.41 -7.80
N ASP A 254 -6.94 -4.39 -7.03
CA ASP A 254 -6.10 -5.53 -6.74
C ASP A 254 -5.88 -6.30 -8.05
N SER A 255 -4.98 -5.82 -8.81
CA SER A 255 -3.94 -6.76 -9.15
C SER A 255 -3.26 -7.10 -7.81
N VAL A 256 -3.91 -7.99 -7.03
CA VAL A 256 -3.21 -8.69 -5.95
C VAL A 256 -1.88 -8.95 -6.59
N ASP A 257 -0.77 -8.47 -5.96
CA ASP A 257 0.53 -8.86 -6.48
C ASP A 257 0.54 -10.39 -6.38
N TRP A 258 -0.16 -11.01 -7.35
CA TRP A 258 -0.35 -12.45 -7.44
C TRP A 258 1.01 -13.12 -7.36
N LYS A 259 2.09 -12.43 -7.80
CA LYS A 259 3.48 -12.86 -7.63
C LYS A 259 3.85 -12.97 -6.16
N ARG A 260 3.43 -12.00 -5.35
CA ARG A 260 3.66 -12.00 -3.90
C ARG A 260 2.79 -13.03 -3.18
N VAL A 261 1.51 -13.15 -3.56
CA VAL A 261 0.61 -14.18 -3.00
C VAL A 261 1.14 -15.57 -3.32
N LEU A 262 1.58 -15.79 -4.56
CA LEU A 262 2.15 -17.05 -5.02
C LEU A 262 3.46 -17.37 -4.29
N GLN A 263 4.33 -16.36 -4.10
CA GLN A 263 5.57 -16.50 -3.35
C GLN A 263 5.32 -16.82 -1.87
N ASN A 264 4.35 -16.13 -1.25
CA ASN A 264 3.94 -16.41 0.12
C ASN A 264 3.29 -17.78 0.23
N PHE A 265 2.43 -18.17 -0.70
CA PHE A 265 1.83 -19.49 -0.74
C PHE A 265 2.90 -20.59 -0.84
N ALA A 266 3.87 -20.44 -1.73
CA ALA A 266 4.99 -21.36 -1.88
C ALA A 266 5.96 -21.32 -0.68
N GLY A 267 6.22 -20.15 -0.09
CA GLY A 267 7.15 -19.95 1.02
C GLY A 267 6.64 -20.42 2.38
N THR A 268 5.33 -20.23 2.66
CA THR A 268 4.72 -20.63 3.95
C THR A 268 4.52 -22.13 4.09
N ARG A 269 4.79 -22.93 3.05
CA ARG A 269 4.57 -24.38 3.00
C ARG A 269 5.84 -25.21 3.20
N GLN A 270 6.90 -24.63 3.76
CA GLN A 270 8.12 -25.38 4.05
C GLN A 270 7.88 -26.36 5.21
N ARG A 271 7.73 -27.65 4.91
CA ARG A 271 7.84 -28.69 5.95
C ARG A 271 9.25 -28.69 6.53
N LEU A 272 9.32 -28.62 7.85
CA LEU A 272 10.54 -28.90 8.58
C LEU A 272 10.84 -30.41 8.50
N ASN A 273 11.50 -30.85 7.45
CA ASN A 273 12.03 -32.20 7.41
C ASN A 273 13.13 -32.33 8.46
N LYS A 274 12.83 -33.06 9.54
CA LYS A 274 13.77 -33.36 10.59
C LYS A 274 14.50 -34.67 10.18
N SER A 275 15.76 -34.57 9.80
CA SER A 275 16.62 -35.72 9.65
C SER A 275 17.58 -35.82 10.85
N SER A 276 17.79 -37.01 11.34
CA SER A 276 18.82 -37.24 12.37
C SER A 276 20.20 -37.13 11.72
N THR A 277 21.15 -36.49 12.39
CA THR A 277 22.52 -36.33 11.90
C THR A 277 23.52 -36.44 13.04
N LEU A 278 24.60 -37.17 12.79
CA LEU A 278 25.73 -37.25 13.72
C LEU A 278 26.60 -35.98 13.72
N ARG A 279 26.39 -35.08 12.75
CA ARG A 279 27.17 -33.82 12.65
C ARG A 279 26.69 -32.73 13.61
N LYS A 280 25.56 -32.92 14.30
CA LYS A 280 25.03 -31.98 15.30
C LYS A 280 24.80 -32.73 16.62
N ILE A 281 25.17 -32.09 17.71
CA ILE A 281 24.95 -32.63 19.06
C ILE A 281 23.48 -32.48 19.42
N ASN A 282 22.87 -33.53 19.94
CA ASN A 282 21.53 -33.49 20.51
C ASN A 282 21.57 -32.68 21.82
N ARG A 283 20.89 -31.56 21.90
CA ARG A 283 20.93 -30.68 23.08
C ARG A 283 20.26 -31.29 24.33
N LYS A 284 19.34 -32.25 24.14
CA LYS A 284 18.63 -32.89 25.25
C LYS A 284 19.38 -34.14 25.78
N TYR A 285 20.03 -34.88 24.87
CA TYR A 285 20.78 -36.09 25.18
C TYR A 285 22.11 -36.05 24.40
N PRO A 286 23.08 -35.23 24.87
CA PRO A 286 24.35 -35.07 24.18
C PRO A 286 25.11 -36.40 24.17
N TYR A 287 25.70 -36.77 23.03
CA TYR A 287 26.50 -37.98 22.77
C TYR A 287 25.75 -39.33 22.82
N ILE A 288 24.46 -39.35 23.22
CA ILE A 288 23.66 -40.58 23.26
C ILE A 288 22.78 -40.70 22.03
N HIS A 289 22.18 -39.59 21.60
CA HIS A 289 21.31 -39.54 20.42
C HIS A 289 21.87 -38.59 19.36
N PRO A 290 21.67 -38.91 18.05
CA PRO A 290 22.07 -38.02 16.98
C PRO A 290 21.29 -36.67 17.07
N GLY A 291 21.95 -35.61 16.70
CA GLY A 291 21.31 -34.30 16.58
C GLY A 291 20.28 -34.26 15.44
N VAL A 292 19.45 -33.25 15.42
CA VAL A 292 18.45 -33.05 14.37
C VAL A 292 18.89 -31.94 13.42
N GLN A 293 19.01 -32.28 12.16
CA GLN A 293 19.14 -31.30 11.08
C GLN A 293 17.75 -31.01 10.51
N ARG A 294 17.43 -29.74 10.43
CA ARG A 294 16.19 -29.28 9.79
C ARG A 294 16.57 -28.85 8.38
N SER A 295 16.07 -29.53 7.36
CA SER A 295 16.14 -29.08 5.96
C SER A 295 14.79 -28.46 5.61
N HIS A 296 14.83 -27.26 5.05
CA HIS A 296 13.65 -26.56 4.55
C HIS A 296 13.54 -26.82 3.06
N THR A 297 12.86 -27.88 2.66
CA THR A 297 12.52 -28.14 1.27
C THR A 297 10.99 -28.15 1.17
N ALA A 298 10.42 -27.05 0.68
CA ALA A 298 9.01 -27.07 0.31
C ALA A 298 8.87 -27.81 -1.01
N THR A 299 8.01 -28.79 -1.07
CA THR A 299 7.66 -29.42 -2.33
C THR A 299 6.31 -28.85 -2.81
N VAL A 300 6.38 -27.81 -3.63
CA VAL A 300 5.21 -27.24 -4.29
C VAL A 300 5.05 -27.90 -5.65
N GLY A 301 3.87 -28.48 -5.92
CA GLY A 301 3.49 -28.97 -7.23
C GLY A 301 2.86 -27.83 -8.05
N VAL A 302 3.38 -27.58 -9.23
CA VAL A 302 2.82 -26.61 -10.18
C VAL A 302 2.26 -27.34 -11.36
N PHE A 303 0.93 -27.27 -11.53
CA PHE A 303 0.20 -27.90 -12.61
C PHE A 303 -0.17 -26.84 -13.64
N VAL A 304 0.24 -27.03 -14.88
CA VAL A 304 0.00 -26.07 -15.96
C VAL A 304 -0.90 -26.69 -17.01
N ASP A 305 -2.02 -26.01 -17.22
CA ASP A 305 -3.03 -26.38 -18.21
C ASP A 305 -2.48 -26.21 -19.63
N MET A 306 -2.45 -27.32 -20.38
CA MET A 306 -1.99 -27.41 -21.76
C MET A 306 -3.14 -27.56 -22.75
N SER A 307 -4.38 -27.41 -22.27
CA SER A 307 -5.58 -27.58 -23.12
C SER A 307 -5.61 -26.58 -24.28
N GLY A 308 -6.39 -26.89 -25.30
CA GLY A 308 -6.52 -26.03 -26.46
C GLY A 308 -7.19 -24.69 -26.21
N SER A 309 -7.91 -24.52 -25.09
CA SER A 309 -8.52 -23.25 -24.67
C SER A 309 -7.50 -22.24 -24.15
N VAL A 310 -6.36 -22.71 -23.61
CA VAL A 310 -5.25 -21.83 -23.18
C VAL A 310 -4.43 -21.45 -24.41
N SER A 311 -4.45 -20.19 -24.83
CA SER A 311 -3.68 -19.70 -25.98
C SER A 311 -2.16 -19.77 -25.72
N ASP A 312 -1.36 -19.77 -26.81
CA ASP A 312 0.10 -19.77 -26.67
C ASP A 312 0.61 -18.50 -25.98
N GLU A 313 -0.06 -17.37 -26.18
CA GLU A 313 0.23 -16.12 -25.47
C GLU A 313 -0.03 -16.24 -23.95
N ALA A 314 -1.11 -16.93 -23.57
CA ALA A 314 -1.42 -17.20 -22.18
C ALA A 314 -0.38 -18.14 -21.56
N LEU A 315 0.05 -19.15 -22.31
CA LEU A 315 1.11 -20.06 -21.89
C LEU A 315 2.45 -19.35 -21.68
N GLU A 316 2.84 -18.45 -22.60
CA GLU A 316 4.03 -17.62 -22.43
C GLU A 316 3.98 -16.78 -21.15
N ARG A 317 2.83 -16.22 -20.85
CA ARG A 317 2.61 -15.47 -19.59
C ARG A 317 2.74 -16.37 -18.37
N ILE A 318 2.13 -17.55 -18.37
CA ILE A 318 2.27 -18.54 -17.30
C ILE A 318 3.75 -18.87 -17.08
N TYR A 319 4.51 -19.13 -18.15
CA TYR A 319 5.95 -19.40 -18.02
C TYR A 319 6.74 -18.21 -17.49
N GLY A 320 6.39 -16.98 -17.87
CA GLY A 320 6.98 -15.75 -17.32
C GLY A 320 6.79 -15.64 -15.80
N VAL A 321 5.58 -15.96 -15.37
CA VAL A 321 5.18 -16.02 -13.95
C VAL A 321 5.98 -17.07 -13.21
N LEU A 322 6.02 -18.29 -13.74
CA LEU A 322 6.75 -19.40 -13.14
C LEU A 322 8.26 -19.15 -13.12
N GLY A 323 8.80 -18.45 -14.13
CA GLY A 323 10.18 -17.98 -14.15
C GLY A 323 10.47 -17.00 -13.01
N SER A 324 9.52 -16.13 -12.70
CA SER A 324 9.63 -15.21 -11.55
C SER A 324 9.56 -15.95 -10.20
N LEU A 325 8.71 -16.96 -10.10
CA LEU A 325 8.64 -17.87 -8.94
C LEU A 325 9.93 -18.67 -8.78
N ALA A 326 10.49 -19.19 -9.87
CA ALA A 326 11.72 -19.97 -9.89
C ALA A 326 12.95 -19.17 -9.43
N LYS A 327 12.93 -17.83 -9.47
CA LYS A 327 13.99 -17.00 -8.87
C LYS A 327 14.11 -17.21 -7.36
N LYS A 328 13.01 -17.59 -6.69
CA LYS A 328 12.95 -17.70 -5.21
C LYS A 328 12.81 -19.13 -4.70
N VAL A 329 12.05 -19.98 -5.39
CA VAL A 329 11.64 -21.32 -4.93
C VAL A 329 11.91 -22.35 -6.01
N THR A 330 12.30 -23.58 -5.61
CA THR A 330 12.31 -24.76 -6.48
C THR A 330 10.95 -25.45 -6.38
N PHE A 331 10.38 -25.89 -7.49
CA PHE A 331 9.09 -26.56 -7.53
C PHE A 331 9.07 -27.67 -8.58
N LYS A 332 8.14 -28.64 -8.44
CA LYS A 332 7.87 -29.67 -9.45
C LYS A 332 6.82 -29.17 -10.45
N PHE A 333 7.14 -29.19 -11.72
CA PHE A 333 6.28 -28.79 -12.81
C PHE A 333 5.61 -30.00 -13.43
N TYR A 334 4.29 -29.94 -13.62
CA TYR A 334 3.46 -30.98 -14.23
C TYR A 334 2.57 -30.36 -15.30
N PRO A 335 2.77 -30.68 -16.60
CA PRO A 335 1.78 -30.32 -17.60
C PRO A 335 0.57 -31.25 -17.49
N PHE A 336 -0.62 -30.72 -17.70
CA PHE A 336 -1.85 -31.49 -17.72
C PHE A 336 -2.81 -30.98 -18.77
N ASP A 337 -3.71 -31.85 -19.21
CA ASP A 337 -4.87 -31.58 -20.04
C ASP A 337 -6.09 -32.35 -19.49
N THR A 338 -6.54 -33.44 -20.16
CA THR A 338 -7.51 -34.39 -19.61
C THR A 338 -6.90 -35.32 -18.56
N ASP A 339 -5.58 -35.39 -18.48
CA ASP A 339 -4.80 -36.17 -17.50
C ASP A 339 -3.48 -35.47 -17.19
N VAL A 340 -2.82 -35.85 -16.07
CA VAL A 340 -1.52 -35.32 -15.69
C VAL A 340 -0.40 -36.08 -16.41
N ASP A 341 0.47 -35.34 -17.12
CA ASP A 341 1.60 -35.93 -17.81
C ASP A 341 2.85 -36.06 -16.95
N GLU A 342 2.97 -37.18 -16.26
CA GLU A 342 4.13 -37.46 -15.41
C GLU A 342 5.45 -37.60 -16.20
N LYS A 343 5.37 -38.01 -17.49
CA LYS A 343 6.57 -38.26 -18.31
C LYS A 343 7.25 -36.95 -18.70
N SER A 344 6.47 -35.91 -18.88
CA SER A 344 6.96 -34.55 -19.19
C SER A 344 7.17 -33.70 -17.93
N ALA A 345 6.92 -34.26 -16.74
CA ALA A 345 7.15 -33.56 -15.48
C ALA A 345 8.64 -33.37 -15.21
N PHE A 346 9.00 -32.25 -14.61
CA PHE A 346 10.36 -31.94 -14.24
C PHE A 346 10.46 -31.08 -13.00
N GLU A 347 11.62 -31.08 -12.36
CA GLU A 347 11.95 -30.15 -11.30
C GLU A 347 12.45 -28.83 -11.90
N TRP A 348 11.76 -27.72 -11.59
CA TRP A 348 12.21 -26.40 -11.95
C TRP A 348 13.03 -25.83 -10.79
N LYS A 349 14.35 -25.85 -10.96
CA LYS A 349 15.28 -25.42 -9.90
C LYS A 349 15.37 -23.91 -9.80
N LYS A 350 15.62 -23.43 -8.59
CA LYS A 350 15.83 -22.01 -8.30
C LYS A 350 16.89 -21.42 -9.24
N GLY A 351 16.55 -20.29 -9.87
CA GLY A 351 17.42 -19.55 -10.78
C GLY A 351 17.43 -20.04 -12.23
N GLN A 352 16.75 -21.15 -12.57
CA GLN A 352 16.65 -21.63 -13.94
C GLN A 352 15.62 -20.82 -14.72
N LYS A 353 15.95 -20.50 -15.98
CA LYS A 353 15.00 -19.99 -16.98
C LYS A 353 14.64 -21.15 -17.93
N LYS A 354 13.37 -21.30 -18.24
CA LYS A 354 12.89 -22.29 -19.21
C LYS A 354 11.99 -21.60 -20.24
N PRO A 355 12.14 -21.92 -21.54
CA PRO A 355 11.27 -21.40 -22.57
C PRO A 355 9.86 -21.99 -22.43
N PRO A 356 8.82 -21.30 -22.89
CA PRO A 356 7.47 -21.85 -22.95
C PRO A 356 7.44 -23.03 -23.94
N VAL A 357 6.92 -24.17 -23.49
CA VAL A 357 6.74 -25.37 -24.29
C VAL A 357 5.33 -25.91 -24.06
N ARG A 358 4.61 -26.16 -25.14
CA ARG A 358 3.33 -26.87 -25.12
C ARG A 358 3.60 -28.36 -25.28
N PHE A 359 3.28 -29.15 -24.27
CA PHE A 359 3.50 -30.58 -24.26
C PHE A 359 2.31 -31.36 -24.85
N ARG A 360 1.10 -30.81 -24.69
CA ARG A 360 -0.17 -31.41 -25.09
C ARG A 360 -1.17 -30.36 -25.58
N SER A 361 -2.28 -30.80 -26.18
CA SER A 361 -3.36 -29.91 -26.62
C SER A 361 -4.67 -30.73 -26.65
N GLY A 362 -5.20 -31.03 -25.47
CA GLY A 362 -6.47 -31.75 -25.30
C GLY A 362 -7.57 -30.90 -24.68
N GLY A 363 -8.55 -31.54 -24.05
CA GLY A 363 -9.51 -30.88 -23.14
C GLY A 363 -8.87 -30.58 -21.79
N THR A 364 -9.68 -30.14 -20.78
CA THR A 364 -9.19 -29.81 -19.42
C THR A 364 -9.93 -30.67 -18.40
N SER A 365 -9.22 -31.31 -17.47
CA SER A 365 -9.82 -31.99 -16.32
C SER A 365 -9.09 -31.64 -15.01
N PHE A 366 -9.74 -30.87 -14.16
CA PHE A 366 -9.22 -30.57 -12.81
C PHE A 366 -9.39 -31.76 -11.85
N ILE A 367 -10.32 -32.67 -12.16
CA ILE A 367 -10.51 -33.91 -11.39
C ILE A 367 -9.27 -34.79 -11.52
N ALA A 368 -8.69 -34.90 -12.72
CA ALA A 368 -7.47 -35.66 -12.95
C ALA A 368 -6.28 -35.10 -12.08
N VAL A 369 -6.15 -33.80 -12.00
CA VAL A 369 -5.15 -33.14 -11.13
C VAL A 369 -5.43 -33.47 -9.65
N ASN A 370 -6.68 -33.37 -9.21
CA ASN A 370 -7.04 -33.63 -7.82
C ASN A 370 -6.81 -35.09 -7.43
N ASP A 371 -7.12 -36.05 -8.32
CA ASP A 371 -6.88 -37.46 -8.10
C ASP A 371 -5.40 -37.83 -8.13
N PHE A 372 -4.64 -37.19 -9.01
CA PHE A 372 -3.18 -37.31 -8.99
C PHE A 372 -2.59 -36.85 -7.65
N VAL A 373 -3.02 -35.67 -7.16
CA VAL A 373 -2.56 -35.13 -5.87
C VAL A 373 -3.00 -35.98 -4.69
N LYS A 374 -4.17 -36.64 -4.75
CA LYS A 374 -4.59 -37.62 -3.73
C LYS A 374 -3.66 -38.82 -3.64
N LYS A 375 -3.23 -39.35 -4.81
CA LYS A 375 -2.30 -40.48 -4.89
C LYS A 375 -0.90 -40.11 -4.37
N HIS A 376 -0.48 -38.86 -4.59
CA HIS A 376 0.87 -38.35 -4.24
C HIS A 376 0.82 -37.36 -3.07
N ARG A 377 -0.14 -37.52 -2.15
CA ARG A 377 -0.37 -36.56 -1.06
C ARG A 377 0.87 -36.23 -0.21
N ASP A 378 1.73 -37.20 0.00
CA ASP A 378 2.92 -37.06 0.85
C ASP A 378 4.04 -36.30 0.16
N GLU A 379 3.94 -36.10 -1.16
CA GLU A 379 4.94 -35.37 -1.96
C GLU A 379 4.70 -33.88 -1.98
N PHE A 380 3.46 -33.40 -1.72
CA PHE A 380 3.11 -32.01 -1.89
C PHE A 380 2.72 -31.34 -0.58
N ASP A 381 3.34 -30.23 -0.27
CA ASP A 381 2.93 -29.31 0.80
C ASP A 381 1.82 -28.35 0.38
N GLY A 382 1.70 -28.12 -0.92
CA GLY A 382 0.67 -27.34 -1.58
C GLY A 382 0.79 -27.43 -3.10
N ILE A 383 -0.27 -27.08 -3.81
CA ILE A 383 -0.31 -27.10 -5.28
C ILE A 383 -0.74 -25.76 -5.86
N ILE A 384 -0.23 -25.47 -7.03
CA ILE A 384 -0.58 -24.31 -7.84
C ILE A 384 -1.10 -24.82 -9.16
N ILE A 385 -2.28 -24.38 -9.61
CA ILE A 385 -2.87 -24.73 -10.88
C ILE A 385 -2.98 -23.47 -11.73
N CYS A 386 -2.27 -23.44 -12.86
CA CYS A 386 -2.31 -22.36 -13.82
C CYS A 386 -3.23 -22.75 -14.98
N THR A 387 -4.33 -22.02 -15.22
CA THR A 387 -5.40 -22.37 -16.16
C THR A 387 -6.21 -21.14 -16.57
N ASP A 388 -7.06 -21.29 -17.59
CA ASP A 388 -8.12 -20.33 -17.94
C ASP A 388 -9.41 -20.53 -17.10
N GLY A 389 -9.47 -21.60 -16.28
CA GLY A 389 -10.58 -21.88 -15.38
C GLY A 389 -11.79 -22.57 -16.00
N CYS A 390 -11.71 -22.96 -17.27
CA CYS A 390 -12.82 -23.54 -18.01
C CYS A 390 -12.86 -25.07 -17.90
N ALA A 391 -13.20 -25.60 -16.72
CA ALA A 391 -13.50 -27.03 -16.54
C ALA A 391 -14.39 -27.24 -15.31
N GLU A 392 -14.76 -28.49 -15.07
CA GLU A 392 -15.64 -28.90 -13.98
C GLU A 392 -14.97 -28.80 -12.60
N ASP A 393 -15.82 -28.67 -11.56
CA ASP A 393 -15.37 -28.59 -10.17
C ASP A 393 -14.67 -29.90 -9.74
N PRO A 394 -13.38 -29.85 -9.35
CA PRO A 394 -12.67 -31.03 -8.86
C PRO A 394 -13.00 -31.40 -7.42
N GLY A 395 -13.86 -30.63 -6.74
CA GLY A 395 -14.13 -30.79 -5.34
C GLY A 395 -12.97 -30.38 -4.41
N PRO A 396 -13.04 -30.72 -3.10
CA PRO A 396 -12.02 -30.33 -2.14
C PRO A 396 -10.68 -31.02 -2.41
N SER A 397 -9.60 -30.24 -2.27
CA SER A 397 -8.24 -30.73 -2.44
C SER A 397 -7.69 -31.31 -1.13
N PRO A 398 -6.89 -32.41 -1.18
CA PRO A 398 -6.25 -32.99 0.01
C PRO A 398 -5.11 -32.12 0.57
N VAL A 399 -4.60 -31.18 -0.23
CA VAL A 399 -3.60 -30.17 0.14
C VAL A 399 -4.08 -28.79 -0.21
N LYS A 400 -3.46 -27.75 0.33
CA LYS A 400 -3.83 -26.38 -0.03
C LYS A 400 -3.59 -26.12 -1.52
N ARG A 401 -4.57 -25.49 -2.16
CA ARG A 401 -4.61 -25.26 -3.60
C ARG A 401 -4.67 -23.77 -3.90
N CYS A 402 -3.84 -23.35 -4.84
CA CYS A 402 -3.85 -22.02 -5.40
C CYS A 402 -4.16 -22.08 -6.89
N TRP A 403 -5.19 -21.36 -7.32
CA TRP A 403 -5.56 -21.18 -8.70
C TRP A 403 -4.92 -19.92 -9.24
N VAL A 404 -4.21 -20.02 -10.34
CA VAL A 404 -3.61 -18.89 -11.07
C VAL A 404 -4.32 -18.81 -12.42
N LEU A 405 -5.20 -17.82 -12.56
CA LEU A 405 -6.02 -17.64 -13.75
C LEU A 405 -5.35 -16.70 -14.73
N VAL A 406 -5.45 -16.99 -16.02
CA VAL A 406 -5.09 -16.06 -17.08
C VAL A 406 -5.96 -14.80 -17.02
N PRO A 407 -5.52 -13.64 -17.57
CA PRO A 407 -6.30 -12.43 -17.54
C PRO A 407 -7.70 -12.61 -18.10
N ASP A 408 -8.68 -11.92 -17.50
CA ASP A 408 -10.09 -11.89 -17.92
C ASP A 408 -10.87 -13.21 -17.86
N THR A 409 -10.32 -14.22 -17.21
CA THR A 409 -10.99 -15.51 -17.00
C THR A 409 -11.45 -15.70 -15.57
N LYS A 410 -12.39 -16.59 -15.35
CA LYS A 410 -12.91 -16.93 -14.02
C LYS A 410 -13.08 -18.45 -13.94
N LEU A 411 -13.03 -19.00 -12.72
CA LEU A 411 -13.40 -20.39 -12.51
C LEU A 411 -14.86 -20.61 -12.91
N ALA A 412 -15.12 -21.68 -13.67
CA ALA A 412 -16.46 -22.09 -14.06
C ALA A 412 -17.32 -22.61 -12.88
N PHE A 413 -16.73 -22.74 -11.70
CA PHE A 413 -17.35 -23.26 -10.49
C PHE A 413 -17.01 -22.40 -9.26
N THR A 414 -17.72 -22.65 -8.15
CA THR A 414 -17.44 -21.96 -6.88
C THR A 414 -16.23 -22.61 -6.20
N LYS A 415 -15.20 -21.83 -5.88
CA LYS A 415 -13.99 -22.32 -5.20
C LYS A 415 -14.30 -23.00 -3.88
N SER A 416 -13.58 -24.06 -3.54
CA SER A 416 -13.67 -24.73 -2.25
C SER A 416 -13.15 -23.83 -1.11
N SER A 417 -13.66 -24.05 0.13
CA SER A 417 -13.18 -23.36 1.31
C SER A 417 -11.67 -23.66 1.51
N GLY A 418 -10.86 -22.61 1.58
CA GLY A 418 -9.40 -22.73 1.73
C GLY A 418 -8.60 -22.66 0.43
N ASP A 419 -9.24 -22.64 -0.72
CA ASP A 419 -8.58 -22.37 -2.00
C ASP A 419 -8.27 -20.87 -2.15
N VAL A 420 -7.08 -20.59 -2.64
CA VAL A 420 -6.65 -19.23 -3.03
C VAL A 420 -6.85 -19.09 -4.54
N VAL A 421 -7.46 -17.99 -4.98
CA VAL A 421 -7.60 -17.69 -6.42
C VAL A 421 -6.88 -16.38 -6.68
N VAL A 422 -6.04 -16.39 -7.69
CA VAL A 422 -5.22 -15.27 -8.13
C VAL A 422 -5.37 -15.11 -9.62
N GLN A 423 -5.52 -13.90 -10.11
CA GLN A 423 -5.61 -13.59 -11.53
C GLN A 423 -4.35 -12.89 -12.01
N MET A 424 -3.84 -13.26 -13.18
CA MET A 424 -2.69 -12.59 -13.80
C MET A 424 -3.09 -11.26 -14.43
N ASP A 425 -2.18 -10.28 -14.39
CA ASP A 425 -2.40 -8.96 -15.00
C ASP A 425 -2.25 -8.97 -16.52
N ARG A 426 -2.91 -8.03 -17.23
CA ARG A 426 -2.77 -7.85 -18.69
C ARG A 426 -1.37 -7.35 -19.11
N GLU A 427 -0.61 -6.70 -18.23
CA GLU A 427 0.61 -5.95 -18.56
C GLU A 427 1.95 -6.71 -18.43
N ASP A 428 1.95 -8.01 -18.15
CA ASP A 428 3.21 -8.77 -17.95
C ASP A 428 4.12 -8.90 -19.21
N LYS A 429 3.81 -8.22 -20.31
CA LYS A 429 4.66 -8.18 -21.54
C LYS A 429 5.98 -7.41 -21.38
N LYS A 430 6.17 -6.55 -20.34
CA LYS A 430 7.34 -5.67 -20.21
C LYS A 430 8.53 -6.25 -19.43
N ALA A 431 8.42 -7.44 -18.86
CA ALA A 431 9.52 -8.01 -18.04
C ALA A 431 10.56 -8.84 -18.81
N GLN A 432 10.49 -8.91 -20.15
CA GLN A 432 11.43 -9.72 -20.97
C GLN A 432 12.51 -8.93 -21.68
N ALA A 433 12.58 -7.60 -21.53
CA ALA A 433 13.56 -6.75 -22.22
C ALA A 433 14.41 -5.91 -21.23
N ALA A 434 14.97 -6.53 -20.18
CA ALA A 434 16.01 -5.95 -19.35
C ALA A 434 16.96 -7.06 -18.83
#